data_8b76ef12e1fd9df2c09baee6f018e12e
#
_entry.id   8b76ef12e1fd9df2c09baee6f018e12e
#
_cell.length_a   1.000
_cell.length_b   1.000
_cell.length_c   1.000
_cell.angle_alpha   90.00
_cell.angle_beta   90.00
_cell.angle_gamma   90.00
#
_symmetry.space_group_name_H-M   'P 1'
#
loop_
_entity.id
_entity.type
_entity.pdbx_description
1 polymer ?
#
loop_
_entity_poly.entity_id
_entity_poly.type
_entity_poly.pdbx_seq_one_letter_code
_entity_poly.pdbx_strand_id
1 'polypeptide(L)'
;DCTGCSNCVDVCPAKQKALVMKPLESQLDQQKNWEYCNEKVGYKGDAVDKTRSVKNLQFTQPLFEFSGACAGCGETPYIKAITQLFGDKMMVANATGCTSIYSGSAPSTPYCTNAQGQGPAWANSLFEDNAEFGLGMHVGVEKQRDKIQHLMERAIAECTKCSDELKGVMKEWIEARGSSARSAEVSARLVPMMEACGCDTCKEILAMKDLLVKKSQWIIGGDGWGYDIGY
;
A
#
# COMPACT_ATOMS: atom_id res chain seq x y z
N ASP A 1 14.99 -13.70 5.24
CA ASP A 1 15.80 -12.47 5.09
C ASP A 1 16.15 -11.79 6.43
N CYS A 2 16.38 -12.58 7.45
CA CYS A 2 16.91 -12.10 8.72
C CYS A 2 18.34 -11.58 8.51
N THR A 3 18.64 -10.36 8.99
CA THR A 3 19.98 -9.76 8.91
C THR A 3 20.90 -10.21 10.05
N GLY A 4 20.41 -11.00 11.00
CA GLY A 4 21.18 -11.49 12.13
C GLY A 4 21.50 -10.43 13.20
N CYS A 5 20.74 -9.33 13.29
CA CYS A 5 21.04 -8.22 14.21
C CYS A 5 20.77 -8.51 15.68
N SER A 6 20.21 -9.67 16.03
CA SER A 6 19.91 -10.13 17.40
C SER A 6 18.85 -9.33 18.18
N ASN A 7 18.36 -8.20 17.70
CA ASN A 7 17.40 -7.35 18.42
C ASN A 7 16.18 -8.12 18.96
N CYS A 8 15.60 -9.04 18.19
CA CYS A 8 14.46 -9.84 18.61
C CYS A 8 14.80 -10.78 19.78
N VAL A 9 16.02 -11.26 19.86
CA VAL A 9 16.52 -12.08 20.99
C VAL A 9 16.70 -11.21 22.23
N ASP A 10 17.32 -10.04 22.05
CA ASP A 10 17.65 -9.14 23.16
C ASP A 10 16.40 -8.58 23.85
N VAL A 11 15.37 -8.21 23.08
CA VAL A 11 14.11 -7.66 23.63
C VAL A 11 13.07 -8.73 23.96
N CYS A 12 13.36 -10.02 23.77
CA CYS A 12 12.42 -11.10 24.05
C CYS A 12 11.99 -11.06 25.54
N PRO A 13 10.68 -10.90 25.84
CA PRO A 13 10.18 -10.73 27.21
C PRO A 13 10.12 -12.02 28.03
N ALA A 14 10.33 -13.17 27.39
CA ALA A 14 10.31 -14.45 28.09
C ALA A 14 11.45 -14.57 29.10
N LYS A 15 11.17 -15.10 30.31
CA LYS A 15 12.19 -15.32 31.34
C LYS A 15 13.36 -16.18 30.86
N GLN A 16 13.04 -17.24 30.10
CA GLN A 16 14.01 -17.94 29.27
C GLN A 16 13.76 -17.47 27.86
N LYS A 17 14.77 -16.90 27.21
CA LYS A 17 14.64 -16.36 25.87
C LYS A 17 13.99 -17.39 24.93
N ALA A 18 12.83 -17.04 24.35
CA ALA A 18 12.12 -17.91 23.41
C ALA A 18 12.81 -17.97 22.04
N LEU A 19 13.62 -16.95 21.73
CA LEU A 19 14.40 -16.85 20.50
C LEU A 19 15.87 -17.00 20.80
N VAL A 20 16.58 -17.74 19.97
CA VAL A 20 18.02 -17.99 20.10
C VAL A 20 18.65 -17.86 18.72
N MET A 21 19.78 -17.13 18.64
CA MET A 21 20.59 -17.09 17.42
C MET A 21 21.40 -18.38 17.28
N LYS A 22 21.40 -18.95 16.07
CA LYS A 22 22.19 -20.14 15.72
C LYS A 22 22.86 -19.91 14.37
N PRO A 23 23.99 -20.57 14.08
CA PRO A 23 24.57 -20.57 12.74
C PRO A 23 23.56 -21.10 11.72
N LEU A 24 23.45 -20.41 10.57
CA LEU A 24 22.48 -20.75 9.51
C LEU A 24 22.63 -22.20 9.04
N GLU A 25 23.86 -22.64 8.89
CA GLU A 25 24.18 -23.99 8.40
C GLU A 25 23.60 -25.10 9.30
N SER A 26 23.46 -24.83 10.60
CA SER A 26 22.85 -25.75 11.58
C SER A 26 21.32 -25.82 11.51
N GLN A 27 20.70 -24.95 10.68
CA GLN A 27 19.24 -24.78 10.61
C GLN A 27 18.67 -25.00 9.20
N LEU A 28 19.46 -25.41 8.24
CA LEU A 28 19.02 -25.60 6.84
C LEU A 28 17.85 -26.59 6.73
N ASP A 29 17.77 -27.61 7.60
CA ASP A 29 16.65 -28.55 7.63
C ASP A 29 15.29 -27.89 7.96
N GLN A 30 15.30 -26.67 8.51
CA GLN A 30 14.08 -25.91 8.81
C GLN A 30 13.54 -25.13 7.62
N GLN A 31 14.26 -25.10 6.49
CA GLN A 31 13.81 -24.40 5.28
C GLN A 31 12.41 -24.88 4.84
N LYS A 32 12.17 -26.17 4.83
CA LYS A 32 10.85 -26.76 4.49
C LYS A 32 9.71 -26.26 5.38
N ASN A 33 9.99 -26.02 6.67
CA ASN A 33 9.01 -25.49 7.61
C ASN A 33 8.74 -24.00 7.33
N TRP A 34 9.77 -23.25 6.98
CA TRP A 34 9.64 -21.85 6.57
C TRP A 34 8.80 -21.73 5.28
N GLU A 35 9.09 -22.50 4.28
CA GLU A 35 8.34 -22.54 3.00
C GLU A 35 6.87 -22.89 3.26
N TYR A 36 6.60 -23.93 4.06
CA TYR A 36 5.23 -24.29 4.43
C TYR A 36 4.49 -23.14 5.12
N CYS A 37 5.13 -22.45 6.06
CA CYS A 37 4.52 -21.32 6.75
C CYS A 37 4.19 -20.16 5.79
N ASN A 38 5.09 -19.84 4.86
CA ASN A 38 4.87 -18.76 3.91
C ASN A 38 3.82 -19.10 2.85
N GLU A 39 3.84 -20.35 2.33
CA GLU A 39 2.98 -20.72 1.21
C GLU A 39 1.59 -21.22 1.63
N LYS A 40 1.49 -21.91 2.78
CA LYS A 40 0.26 -22.63 3.16
C LYS A 40 -0.48 -22.03 4.33
N VAL A 41 0.21 -21.39 5.27
CA VAL A 41 -0.45 -20.87 6.49
C VAL A 41 -1.16 -19.55 6.22
N GLY A 42 -0.54 -18.66 5.46
CA GLY A 42 -1.08 -17.32 5.11
C GLY A 42 -1.29 -16.40 6.33
N TYR A 43 -1.64 -15.18 6.04
CA TYR A 43 -1.93 -14.15 7.05
C TYR A 43 -3.36 -14.30 7.58
N LYS A 44 -3.60 -13.82 8.81
CA LYS A 44 -4.88 -13.93 9.53
C LYS A 44 -5.55 -12.56 9.76
N GLY A 45 -5.25 -11.59 8.90
CA GLY A 45 -5.76 -10.22 9.01
C GLY A 45 -7.29 -10.14 9.05
N ASP A 46 -7.97 -11.01 8.31
CA ASP A 46 -9.45 -11.04 8.26
C ASP A 46 -10.10 -11.56 9.56
N ALA A 47 -9.33 -12.25 10.42
CA ALA A 47 -9.82 -12.78 11.68
C ALA A 47 -9.89 -11.73 12.79
N VAL A 48 -9.34 -10.54 12.59
CA VAL A 48 -9.23 -9.48 13.60
C VAL A 48 -9.44 -8.10 12.99
N ASP A 49 -9.94 -7.16 13.79
CA ASP A 49 -9.97 -5.76 13.38
C ASP A 49 -8.57 -5.14 13.51
N LYS A 50 -7.90 -4.95 12.39
CA LYS A 50 -6.55 -4.40 12.31
C LYS A 50 -6.42 -2.96 12.80
N THR A 51 -7.52 -2.20 12.86
CA THR A 51 -7.52 -0.81 13.30
C THR A 51 -7.58 -0.65 14.82
N ARG A 52 -7.94 -1.71 15.52
CA ARG A 52 -8.16 -1.68 16.97
C ARG A 52 -6.89 -1.59 17.80
N SER A 53 -5.80 -2.18 17.32
CA SER A 53 -4.52 -2.18 18.04
C SER A 53 -3.34 -2.57 17.17
N VAL A 54 -2.13 -2.15 17.54
CA VAL A 54 -0.89 -2.57 16.87
C VAL A 54 -0.73 -4.09 16.89
N LYS A 55 -1.18 -4.77 17.95
CA LYS A 55 -1.17 -6.24 18.05
C LYS A 55 -2.02 -6.87 16.93
N ASN A 56 -3.25 -6.39 16.76
CA ASN A 56 -4.14 -6.90 15.70
C ASN A 56 -3.58 -6.63 14.31
N LEU A 57 -2.96 -5.46 14.12
CA LEU A 57 -2.33 -5.10 12.86
C LEU A 57 -1.28 -6.13 12.40
N GLN A 58 -0.54 -6.75 13.33
CA GLN A 58 0.51 -7.72 13.00
C GLN A 58 -0.02 -9.03 12.37
N PHE A 59 -1.32 -9.29 12.39
CA PHE A 59 -1.94 -10.42 11.68
C PHE A 59 -2.18 -10.14 10.18
N THR A 60 -2.04 -8.87 9.76
CA THR A 60 -2.17 -8.46 8.36
C THR A 60 -0.81 -8.55 7.67
N GLN A 61 -0.82 -8.98 6.39
CA GLN A 61 0.40 -9.01 5.57
C GLN A 61 1.04 -7.61 5.52
N PRO A 62 2.29 -7.45 5.92
CA PRO A 62 3.04 -6.23 5.63
C PRO A 62 3.41 -6.20 4.15
N LEU A 63 3.36 -5.00 3.57
CA LEU A 63 3.82 -4.78 2.18
C LEU A 63 5.12 -3.98 2.14
N PHE A 64 5.85 -4.06 3.23
CA PHE A 64 7.22 -3.57 3.41
C PHE A 64 7.94 -4.52 4.39
N GLU A 65 8.88 -5.31 3.87
CA GLU A 65 9.60 -6.32 4.65
C GLU A 65 11.05 -6.43 4.19
N PHE A 66 11.91 -6.78 5.14
CA PHE A 66 13.31 -7.12 4.89
C PHE A 66 14.10 -6.00 4.21
N SER A 67 13.93 -4.78 4.69
CA SER A 67 14.67 -3.63 4.20
C SER A 67 16.17 -3.73 4.51
N GLY A 68 16.99 -3.08 3.69
CA GLY A 68 18.42 -2.92 3.95
C GLY A 68 18.77 -1.83 4.97
N ALA A 69 17.81 -1.43 5.83
CA ALA A 69 18.04 -0.43 6.87
C ALA A 69 18.98 -0.94 7.97
N CYS A 70 19.56 -0.02 8.75
CA CYS A 70 20.40 -0.33 9.89
C CYS A 70 19.67 -1.19 10.92
N ALA A 71 20.38 -2.04 11.63
CA ALA A 71 19.86 -2.79 12.75
C ALA A 71 19.25 -1.83 13.79
N GLY A 72 17.98 -2.08 14.19
CA GLY A 72 17.27 -1.21 15.12
C GLY A 72 16.83 0.13 14.55
N CYS A 73 16.73 0.29 13.21
CA CYS A 73 16.20 1.48 12.58
C CYS A 73 14.82 1.84 13.16
N GLY A 74 14.66 3.11 13.60
CA GLY A 74 13.40 3.58 14.21
C GLY A 74 12.29 3.89 13.21
N GLU A 75 12.58 3.97 11.91
CA GLU A 75 11.61 4.34 10.86
C GLU A 75 10.87 3.14 10.28
N THR A 76 11.57 2.05 10.02
CA THR A 76 11.03 0.88 9.31
C THR A 76 9.81 0.23 9.96
N PRO A 77 9.68 0.16 11.30
CA PRO A 77 8.47 -0.33 11.94
C PRO A 77 7.22 0.50 11.63
N TYR A 78 7.36 1.80 11.51
CA TYR A 78 6.25 2.70 11.15
C TYR A 78 5.84 2.51 9.68
N ILE A 79 6.82 2.44 8.77
CA ILE A 79 6.54 2.19 7.34
C ILE A 79 5.84 0.83 7.19
N LYS A 80 6.32 -0.22 7.86
CA LYS A 80 5.67 -1.51 7.90
C LYS A 80 4.20 -1.39 8.34
N ALA A 81 3.94 -0.73 9.46
CA ALA A 81 2.58 -0.55 10.00
C ALA A 81 1.66 0.21 9.02
N ILE A 82 2.15 1.26 8.38
CA ILE A 82 1.41 2.02 7.37
C ILE A 82 1.06 1.14 6.17
N THR A 83 1.99 0.30 5.71
CA THR A 83 1.71 -0.63 4.60
C THR A 83 0.69 -1.71 4.98
N GLN A 84 0.65 -2.16 6.24
CA GLN A 84 -0.36 -3.08 6.72
C GLN A 84 -1.77 -2.45 6.75
N LEU A 85 -1.85 -1.13 7.00
CA LEU A 85 -3.12 -0.40 7.03
C LEU A 85 -3.60 0.00 5.64
N PHE A 86 -2.72 0.48 4.78
CA PHE A 86 -3.06 1.20 3.55
C PHE A 86 -2.35 0.69 2.30
N GLY A 87 -1.45 -0.28 2.41
CA GLY A 87 -0.50 -0.64 1.37
C GLY A 87 -1.11 -1.04 0.03
N ASP A 88 -2.30 -1.64 0.03
CA ASP A 88 -3.06 -2.02 -1.17
C ASP A 88 -3.44 -0.84 -2.08
N LYS A 89 -3.46 0.37 -1.53
CA LYS A 89 -3.87 1.62 -2.20
C LYS A 89 -2.93 2.79 -1.90
N MET A 90 -1.73 2.48 -1.41
CA MET A 90 -0.76 3.47 -0.96
C MET A 90 0.06 4.01 -2.13
N MET A 91 0.29 5.32 -2.13
CA MET A 91 1.24 6.01 -2.99
C MET A 91 2.25 6.74 -2.11
N VAL A 92 3.52 6.62 -2.46
CA VAL A 92 4.63 7.17 -1.68
C VAL A 92 5.47 8.10 -2.54
N ALA A 93 5.57 9.35 -2.12
CA ALA A 93 6.59 10.29 -2.51
C ALA A 93 7.73 10.19 -1.49
N ASN A 94 8.92 9.79 -1.91
CA ASN A 94 10.03 9.53 -1.01
C ASN A 94 11.16 10.52 -1.22
N ALA A 95 11.69 11.09 -0.14
CA ALA A 95 12.86 11.96 -0.19
C ALA A 95 14.15 11.15 -0.31
N THR A 96 15.10 11.63 -1.12
CA THR A 96 16.44 11.05 -1.17
C THR A 96 17.09 11.11 0.22
N GLY A 97 17.66 9.99 0.65
CA GLY A 97 18.28 9.82 1.97
C GLY A 97 18.25 8.36 2.40
N CYS A 98 18.22 8.08 3.70
CA CYS A 98 18.13 6.72 4.23
C CYS A 98 16.92 5.97 3.69
N THR A 99 15.77 6.63 3.60
CA THR A 99 14.53 6.03 3.08
C THR A 99 14.61 5.62 1.63
N SER A 100 15.35 6.32 0.78
CA SER A 100 15.62 5.89 -0.60
C SER A 100 16.64 4.74 -0.66
N ILE A 101 17.64 4.76 0.20
CA ILE A 101 18.69 3.74 0.21
C ILE A 101 18.11 2.38 0.57
N TYR A 102 17.39 2.26 1.69
CA TYR A 102 16.85 0.96 2.11
C TYR A 102 15.56 0.55 1.37
N SER A 103 14.93 1.48 0.64
CA SER A 103 13.70 1.19 -0.13
C SER A 103 13.92 0.88 -1.60
N GLY A 104 14.96 1.42 -2.23
CA GLY A 104 15.15 1.27 -3.67
C GLY A 104 16.59 1.18 -4.17
N SER A 105 17.59 1.53 -3.34
CA SER A 105 19.02 1.54 -3.75
C SER A 105 19.83 0.42 -3.11
N ALA A 106 19.37 -0.15 -2.00
CA ALA A 106 19.95 -1.35 -1.40
C ALA A 106 19.67 -2.58 -2.28
N PRO A 107 20.39 -3.70 -2.11
CA PRO A 107 20.26 -4.86 -2.99
C PRO A 107 18.86 -5.50 -3.00
N SER A 108 18.00 -5.19 -2.04
CA SER A 108 16.61 -5.64 -1.99
C SER A 108 15.64 -4.47 -1.93
N THR A 109 14.54 -4.58 -2.67
CA THR A 109 13.42 -3.64 -2.55
C THR A 109 12.42 -4.21 -1.55
N PRO A 110 12.18 -3.55 -0.40
CA PRO A 110 11.34 -4.09 0.66
C PRO A 110 9.84 -3.98 0.38
N TYR A 111 9.42 -3.09 -0.52
CA TYR A 111 8.01 -2.99 -0.92
C TYR A 111 7.60 -4.17 -1.78
N CYS A 112 6.45 -4.75 -1.47
CA CYS A 112 5.90 -5.91 -2.17
C CYS A 112 4.40 -5.76 -2.38
N THR A 113 3.80 -6.75 -3.05
CA THR A 113 2.37 -6.79 -3.33
C THR A 113 1.67 -7.89 -2.54
N ASN A 114 0.36 -7.73 -2.34
CA ASN A 114 -0.51 -8.78 -1.80
C ASN A 114 -0.83 -9.84 -2.87
N ALA A 115 -1.61 -10.86 -2.51
CA ALA A 115 -2.02 -11.93 -3.40
C ALA A 115 -2.83 -11.45 -4.63
N GLN A 116 -3.40 -10.25 -4.58
CA GLN A 116 -4.12 -9.61 -5.70
C GLN A 116 -3.20 -8.76 -6.58
N GLY A 117 -1.89 -8.73 -6.33
CA GLY A 117 -0.93 -7.91 -7.06
C GLY A 117 -0.98 -6.42 -6.71
N GLN A 118 -1.62 -6.05 -5.59
CA GLN A 118 -1.73 -4.67 -5.13
C GLN A 118 -0.68 -4.38 -4.06
N GLY A 119 -0.06 -3.22 -4.13
CA GLY A 119 0.95 -2.78 -3.17
C GLY A 119 1.29 -1.30 -3.33
N PRO A 120 2.19 -0.77 -2.48
CA PRO A 120 2.59 0.62 -2.54
C PRO A 120 3.22 0.99 -3.88
N ALA A 121 2.74 2.08 -4.48
CA ALA A 121 3.41 2.75 -5.59
C ALA A 121 4.42 3.75 -5.01
N TRP A 122 5.71 3.48 -5.21
CA TRP A 122 6.79 4.26 -4.63
C TRP A 122 7.55 5.02 -5.72
N ALA A 123 7.79 6.30 -5.48
CA ALA A 123 8.62 7.13 -6.35
C ALA A 123 9.53 8.01 -5.51
N ASN A 124 10.81 8.08 -5.90
CA ASN A 124 11.81 8.92 -5.23
C ASN A 124 11.89 10.29 -5.87
N SER A 125 12.04 11.32 -5.04
CA SER A 125 12.37 12.69 -5.46
C SER A 125 13.73 13.10 -4.92
N LEU A 126 14.13 14.34 -5.17
CA LEU A 126 15.31 14.92 -4.53
C LEU A 126 15.00 15.19 -3.03
N PHE A 127 16.08 15.43 -2.27
CA PHE A 127 15.98 15.77 -0.86
C PHE A 127 15.20 17.08 -0.64
N GLU A 128 15.40 18.06 -1.52
CA GLU A 128 14.89 19.41 -1.38
C GLU A 128 13.43 19.57 -1.82
N ASP A 129 12.92 18.71 -2.68
CA ASP A 129 11.64 18.93 -3.38
C ASP A 129 10.54 17.89 -3.05
N ASN A 130 10.76 17.04 -2.07
CA ASN A 130 9.85 15.92 -1.82
C ASN A 130 8.43 16.35 -1.39
N ALA A 131 8.31 17.48 -0.68
CA ALA A 131 7.00 18.01 -0.28
C ALA A 131 6.19 18.44 -1.50
N GLU A 132 6.80 19.20 -2.40
CA GLU A 132 6.20 19.67 -3.65
C GLU A 132 5.91 18.51 -4.60
N PHE A 133 6.81 17.56 -4.69
CA PHE A 133 6.63 16.34 -5.48
C PHE A 133 5.42 15.53 -4.97
N GLY A 134 5.33 15.31 -3.67
CA GLY A 134 4.20 14.60 -3.05
C GLY A 134 2.88 15.36 -3.22
N LEU A 135 2.88 16.69 -3.09
CA LEU A 135 1.73 17.53 -3.37
C LEU A 135 1.33 17.42 -4.84
N GLY A 136 2.29 17.46 -5.76
CA GLY A 136 2.06 17.31 -7.21
C GLY A 136 1.42 15.95 -7.55
N MET A 137 1.91 14.87 -6.96
CA MET A 137 1.29 13.54 -7.10
C MET A 137 -0.16 13.52 -6.61
N HIS A 138 -0.43 14.12 -5.45
CA HIS A 138 -1.80 14.20 -4.91
C HIS A 138 -2.73 14.98 -5.82
N VAL A 139 -2.32 16.17 -6.24
CA VAL A 139 -3.11 17.03 -7.14
C VAL A 139 -3.35 16.33 -8.48
N GLY A 140 -2.34 15.66 -9.04
CA GLY A 140 -2.45 14.89 -10.28
C GLY A 140 -3.49 13.77 -10.19
N VAL A 141 -3.47 13.00 -9.11
CA VAL A 141 -4.45 11.94 -8.85
C VAL A 141 -5.86 12.50 -8.69
N GLU A 142 -6.03 13.55 -7.88
CA GLU A 142 -7.36 14.15 -7.68
C GLU A 142 -7.92 14.74 -8.98
N LYS A 143 -7.10 15.38 -9.83
CA LYS A 143 -7.53 15.87 -11.14
C LYS A 143 -7.97 14.76 -12.08
N GLN A 144 -7.30 13.63 -12.08
CA GLN A 144 -7.76 12.48 -12.85
C GLN A 144 -9.06 11.89 -12.30
N ARG A 145 -9.23 11.89 -10.98
CA ARG A 145 -10.49 11.48 -10.34
C ARG A 145 -11.64 12.46 -10.62
N ASP A 146 -11.35 13.76 -10.69
CA ASP A 146 -12.31 14.77 -11.15
C ASP A 146 -12.74 14.49 -12.61
N LYS A 147 -11.78 14.17 -13.49
CA LYS A 147 -12.08 13.76 -14.87
C LYS A 147 -13.01 12.53 -14.91
N ILE A 148 -12.73 11.50 -14.11
CA ILE A 148 -13.61 10.32 -14.01
C ILE A 148 -15.02 10.73 -13.59
N GLN A 149 -15.18 11.59 -12.60
CA GLN A 149 -16.48 12.09 -12.18
C GLN A 149 -17.22 12.79 -13.32
N HIS A 150 -16.59 13.72 -14.02
CA HIS A 150 -17.20 14.42 -15.16
C HIS A 150 -17.62 13.46 -16.30
N LEU A 151 -16.81 12.42 -16.55
CA LEU A 151 -17.17 11.38 -17.53
C LEU A 151 -18.40 10.60 -17.08
N MET A 152 -18.52 10.28 -15.79
CA MET A 152 -19.71 9.61 -15.25
C MET A 152 -20.94 10.52 -15.31
N GLU A 153 -20.83 11.78 -14.92
CA GLU A 153 -21.92 12.76 -14.99
C GLU A 153 -22.44 12.89 -16.41
N ARG A 154 -21.52 12.97 -17.41
CA ARG A 154 -21.87 12.98 -18.83
C ARG A 154 -22.54 11.68 -19.25
N ALA A 155 -22.04 10.52 -18.82
CA ALA A 155 -22.66 9.23 -19.15
C ALA A 155 -24.07 9.09 -18.54
N ILE A 156 -24.29 9.58 -17.34
CA ILE A 156 -25.60 9.59 -16.69
C ILE A 156 -26.61 10.44 -17.46
N ALA A 157 -26.18 11.60 -17.95
CA ALA A 157 -27.03 12.55 -18.67
C ALA A 157 -27.34 12.10 -20.10
N GLU A 158 -26.33 11.64 -20.84
CA GLU A 158 -26.39 11.55 -22.30
C GLU A 158 -26.30 10.12 -22.87
N CYS A 159 -25.72 9.16 -22.11
CA CYS A 159 -25.47 7.84 -22.68
C CYS A 159 -26.74 7.00 -22.75
N THR A 160 -27.14 6.63 -23.96
CA THR A 160 -28.29 5.75 -24.23
C THR A 160 -27.94 4.26 -24.12
N LYS A 161 -26.64 3.89 -24.14
CA LYS A 161 -26.16 2.51 -24.01
C LYS A 161 -26.02 2.08 -22.54
N CYS A 162 -25.85 3.04 -21.63
CA CYS A 162 -25.74 2.75 -20.20
C CYS A 162 -27.13 2.43 -19.63
N SER A 163 -27.26 1.28 -18.99
CA SER A 163 -28.48 0.91 -18.27
C SER A 163 -28.75 1.86 -17.09
N ASP A 164 -30.01 1.96 -16.67
CA ASP A 164 -30.36 2.78 -15.51
C ASP A 164 -29.70 2.28 -14.22
N GLU A 165 -29.47 0.96 -14.11
CA GLU A 165 -28.74 0.36 -13.01
C GLU A 165 -27.27 0.84 -12.99
N LEU A 166 -26.57 0.81 -14.14
CA LEU A 166 -25.21 1.31 -14.24
C LEU A 166 -25.12 2.81 -13.90
N LYS A 167 -26.06 3.60 -14.38
CA LYS A 167 -26.17 5.04 -14.04
C LYS A 167 -26.40 5.24 -12.52
N GLY A 168 -27.15 4.37 -11.88
CA GLY A 168 -27.33 4.36 -10.41
C GLY A 168 -26.02 4.11 -9.67
N VAL A 169 -25.25 3.10 -10.08
CA VAL A 169 -23.95 2.78 -9.48
C VAL A 169 -22.91 3.89 -9.74
N MET A 170 -22.96 4.56 -10.90
CA MET A 170 -22.10 5.74 -11.15
C MET A 170 -22.40 6.88 -10.18
N LYS A 171 -23.69 7.17 -9.90
CA LYS A 171 -24.09 8.17 -8.90
C LYS A 171 -23.58 7.80 -7.50
N GLU A 172 -23.73 6.54 -7.13
CA GLU A 172 -23.23 6.03 -5.85
C GLU A 172 -21.71 6.19 -5.73
N TRP A 173 -20.96 5.97 -6.83
CA TRP A 173 -19.52 6.19 -6.84
C TRP A 173 -19.15 7.66 -6.61
N ILE A 174 -19.87 8.59 -7.24
CA ILE A 174 -19.64 10.04 -7.07
C ILE A 174 -19.81 10.44 -5.59
N GLU A 175 -20.81 9.89 -4.90
CA GLU A 175 -21.02 10.12 -3.47
C GLU A 175 -19.96 9.43 -2.59
N ALA A 176 -19.50 8.25 -3.03
CA ALA A 176 -18.53 7.44 -2.29
C ALA A 176 -17.06 7.84 -2.52
N ARG A 177 -16.76 8.68 -3.54
CA ARG A 177 -15.38 8.96 -3.98
C ARG A 177 -14.45 9.47 -2.88
N GLY A 178 -15.00 10.16 -1.87
CA GLY A 178 -14.25 10.69 -0.73
C GLY A 178 -13.76 9.65 0.27
N SER A 179 -14.33 8.44 0.25
CA SER A 179 -14.02 7.34 1.16
C SER A 179 -13.31 6.20 0.43
N SER A 180 -12.16 5.77 0.94
CA SER A 180 -11.41 4.67 0.34
C SER A 180 -12.18 3.34 0.40
N ALA A 181 -12.79 3.02 1.54
CA ALA A 181 -13.56 1.78 1.71
C ALA A 181 -14.81 1.77 0.82
N ARG A 182 -15.61 2.84 0.86
CA ARG A 182 -16.83 2.94 0.04
C ARG A 182 -16.52 2.97 -1.45
N SER A 183 -15.50 3.74 -1.87
CA SER A 183 -15.12 3.76 -3.29
C SER A 183 -14.63 2.39 -3.78
N ALA A 184 -13.94 1.60 -2.95
CA ALA A 184 -13.53 0.24 -3.29
C ALA A 184 -14.74 -0.69 -3.49
N GLU A 185 -15.69 -0.66 -2.55
CA GLU A 185 -16.92 -1.46 -2.63
C GLU A 185 -17.73 -1.15 -3.89
N VAL A 186 -17.97 0.12 -4.16
CA VAL A 186 -18.73 0.55 -5.34
C VAL A 186 -17.96 0.23 -6.63
N SER A 187 -16.64 0.44 -6.66
CA SER A 187 -15.81 0.13 -7.83
C SER A 187 -15.82 -1.35 -8.20
N ALA A 188 -15.88 -2.25 -7.22
CA ALA A 188 -15.96 -3.68 -7.45
C ALA A 188 -17.25 -4.09 -8.23
N ARG A 189 -18.35 -3.36 -8.03
CA ARG A 189 -19.60 -3.55 -8.80
C ARG A 189 -19.58 -2.79 -10.12
N LEU A 190 -19.02 -1.59 -10.12
CA LEU A 190 -19.02 -0.67 -11.25
C LEU A 190 -18.18 -1.18 -12.44
N VAL A 191 -16.99 -1.72 -12.18
CA VAL A 191 -16.05 -2.14 -13.24
C VAL A 191 -16.66 -3.22 -14.15
N PRO A 192 -17.20 -4.35 -13.64
CA PRO A 192 -17.81 -5.36 -14.51
C PRO A 192 -19.00 -4.82 -15.32
N MET A 193 -19.79 -3.91 -14.74
CA MET A 193 -20.95 -3.31 -15.45
C MET A 193 -20.49 -2.39 -16.57
N MET A 194 -19.42 -1.62 -16.38
CA MET A 194 -18.84 -0.78 -17.45
C MET A 194 -18.20 -1.62 -18.57
N GLU A 195 -17.53 -2.72 -18.21
CA GLU A 195 -16.98 -3.68 -19.20
C GLU A 195 -18.11 -4.28 -20.05
N ALA A 196 -19.22 -4.66 -19.44
CA ALA A 196 -20.40 -5.17 -20.16
C ALA A 196 -21.08 -4.12 -21.06
N CYS A 197 -21.14 -2.85 -20.62
CA CYS A 197 -21.71 -1.75 -21.40
C CYS A 197 -20.88 -1.45 -22.65
N GLY A 198 -19.56 -1.40 -22.55
CA GLY A 198 -18.59 -1.24 -23.64
C GLY A 198 -18.73 0.06 -24.46
N CYS A 199 -19.49 1.07 -23.99
CA CYS A 199 -19.56 2.38 -24.67
C CYS A 199 -18.22 3.15 -24.53
N ASP A 200 -17.98 4.13 -25.38
CA ASP A 200 -16.70 4.84 -25.42
C ASP A 200 -16.38 5.56 -24.11
N THR A 201 -17.38 6.16 -23.47
CA THR A 201 -17.20 6.78 -22.14
C THR A 201 -16.82 5.74 -21.06
N CYS A 202 -17.46 4.57 -21.07
CA CYS A 202 -17.09 3.48 -20.14
C CYS A 202 -15.66 3.00 -20.41
N LYS A 203 -15.24 2.86 -21.66
CA LYS A 203 -13.85 2.49 -22.01
C LYS A 203 -12.84 3.55 -21.52
N GLU A 204 -13.15 4.84 -21.67
CA GLU A 204 -12.30 5.92 -21.18
C GLU A 204 -12.17 5.88 -19.65
N ILE A 205 -13.25 5.62 -18.90
CA ILE A 205 -13.21 5.45 -17.46
C ILE A 205 -12.42 4.20 -17.08
N LEU A 206 -12.62 3.09 -17.77
CA LEU A 206 -11.92 1.83 -17.51
C LEU A 206 -10.40 1.94 -17.76
N ALA A 207 -9.95 2.79 -18.67
CA ALA A 207 -8.53 3.09 -18.85
C ALA A 207 -7.89 3.74 -17.61
N MET A 208 -8.71 4.31 -16.72
CA MET A 208 -8.30 4.91 -15.44
C MET A 208 -8.83 4.12 -14.23
N LYS A 209 -9.19 2.84 -14.38
CA LYS A 209 -9.86 2.04 -13.34
C LYS A 209 -9.09 1.99 -12.01
N ASP A 210 -7.76 2.06 -12.07
CA ASP A 210 -6.91 2.03 -10.85
C ASP A 210 -7.12 3.27 -9.97
N LEU A 211 -7.72 4.33 -10.47
CA LEU A 211 -8.05 5.56 -9.74
C LEU A 211 -9.48 5.60 -9.22
N LEU A 212 -10.30 4.59 -9.52
CA LEU A 212 -11.66 4.50 -8.98
C LEU A 212 -11.65 4.36 -7.45
N VAL A 213 -10.70 3.63 -6.90
CA VAL A 213 -10.49 3.54 -5.44
C VAL A 213 -9.64 4.71 -4.97
N LYS A 214 -10.11 5.42 -3.93
CA LYS A 214 -9.35 6.53 -3.35
C LYS A 214 -8.02 6.05 -2.82
N LYS A 215 -6.93 6.64 -3.31
CA LYS A 215 -5.56 6.35 -2.88
C LYS A 215 -5.25 6.95 -1.51
N SER A 216 -4.30 6.34 -0.82
CA SER A 216 -3.69 6.86 0.40
C SER A 216 -2.32 7.43 0.03
N GLN A 217 -2.19 8.74 0.03
CA GLN A 217 -0.96 9.44 -0.36
C GLN A 217 -0.09 9.74 0.86
N TRP A 218 1.19 9.40 0.76
CA TRP A 218 2.19 9.56 1.81
C TRP A 218 3.42 10.27 1.27
N ILE A 219 3.96 11.17 2.10
CA ILE A 219 5.27 11.79 1.88
C ILE A 219 6.18 11.22 2.96
N ILE A 220 7.26 10.56 2.55
CA ILE A 220 8.18 9.85 3.45
C ILE A 220 9.60 10.37 3.23
N GLY A 221 10.29 10.65 4.30
CA GLY A 221 11.70 11.00 4.32
C GLY A 221 12.34 10.52 5.62
N GLY A 222 13.66 10.43 5.62
CA GLY A 222 14.44 10.07 6.80
C GLY A 222 14.54 11.21 7.80
N ASP A 223 15.28 10.97 8.87
CA ASP A 223 15.54 11.94 9.94
C ASP A 223 16.23 13.20 9.41
N GLY A 224 17.24 13.07 8.53
CA GLY A 224 17.90 14.21 7.91
C GLY A 224 16.93 15.09 7.12
N TRP A 225 16.04 14.49 6.34
CA TRP A 225 15.01 15.22 5.61
C TRP A 225 14.03 15.91 6.58
N GLY A 226 13.57 15.21 7.62
CA GLY A 226 12.57 15.72 8.55
C GLY A 226 13.07 16.83 9.48
N TYR A 227 14.38 16.87 9.79
CA TYR A 227 14.96 17.85 10.71
C TYR A 227 15.72 18.96 10.00
N ASP A 228 16.43 18.67 8.92
CA ASP A 228 17.36 19.62 8.31
C ASP A 228 16.73 20.47 7.21
N ILE A 229 15.57 20.09 6.69
CA ILE A 229 14.90 20.86 5.63
C ILE A 229 13.99 21.98 6.18
N GLY A 230 13.78 22.05 7.48
CA GLY A 230 13.14 23.19 8.15
C GLY A 230 11.60 23.18 8.15
N TYR A 231 10.99 22.03 8.26
CA TYR A 231 9.55 21.91 8.49
C TYR A 231 9.16 22.23 9.92
#